data_5060ac74c3616f9285f358036196e553
#
_entry.id   5060ac74c3616f9285f358036196e553
#
_cell.length_a   1.000
_cell.length_b   1.000
_cell.length_c   1.000
_cell.angle_alpha   90.00
_cell.angle_beta   90.00
_cell.angle_gamma   90.00
#
_symmetry.space_group_name_H-M   'P 1'
#
loop_
_entity.id
_entity.type
_entity.pdbx_description
1 polymer ?
#
loop_
_entity_poly.entity_id
_entity_poly.type
_entity_poly.pdbx_seq_one_letter_code
_entity_poly.pdbx_strand_id
1 'polypeptide(L)'
;MTIKFILDELLLSLVNTNDLNTIKNDLAMHKLLIVITLVFFVNCNSLAQKKSEEKKVTYKVEKTEAEWKTQLSPKEFYVLRQAGTERAFTSPLNKNYEAGLYLCKGCDTPLFKSKHKFDSGTGWPSFDREIKGNVAFSTDYDLGYARTEEHCATCGGHLGHVFNDGPRETTGKRHCINGVSLK
;
A
#
# COMPACT_ATOMS: atom_id res chain seq x y z
N MET A 1 -11.17 82.48 -11.95
CA MET A 1 -10.36 81.36 -12.52
C MET A 1 -9.53 80.85 -11.38
N THR A 2 -9.88 79.64 -10.86
CA THR A 2 -9.68 79.24 -9.50
C THR A 2 -8.28 78.57 -9.34
N ILE A 3 -7.61 78.86 -8.22
CA ILE A 3 -6.31 78.33 -7.74
C ILE A 3 -6.24 76.78 -7.90
N LYS A 4 -7.35 76.11 -7.90
CA LYS A 4 -7.45 74.67 -8.09
C LYS A 4 -6.98 74.20 -9.47
N PHE A 5 -7.26 74.98 -10.52
CA PHE A 5 -6.85 74.63 -11.89
C PHE A 5 -5.33 74.74 -12.12
N ILE A 6 -4.70 75.73 -11.45
CA ILE A 6 -3.26 75.92 -11.51
C ILE A 6 -2.50 74.84 -10.72
N LEU A 7 -3.07 74.38 -9.61
CA LEU A 7 -2.52 73.28 -8.82
C LEU A 7 -2.59 71.94 -9.54
N ASP A 8 -3.67 71.66 -10.27
CA ASP A 8 -3.84 70.40 -11.01
C ASP A 8 -2.89 70.37 -12.23
N GLU A 9 -2.66 71.47 -12.93
CA GLU A 9 -1.67 71.53 -14.00
C GLU A 9 -0.22 71.44 -13.50
N LEU A 10 0.10 72.00 -12.33
CA LEU A 10 1.41 71.90 -11.70
C LEU A 10 1.69 70.47 -11.20
N LEU A 11 0.69 69.75 -10.69
CA LEU A 11 0.80 68.35 -10.29
C LEU A 11 0.97 67.44 -11.50
N LEU A 12 0.31 67.69 -12.61
CA LEU A 12 0.50 66.93 -13.85
C LEU A 12 1.91 67.12 -14.46
N SER A 13 2.52 68.30 -14.29
CA SER A 13 3.84 68.61 -14.85
C SER A 13 5.00 68.01 -14.00
N LEU A 14 4.75 67.66 -12.75
CA LEU A 14 5.75 67.10 -11.83
C LEU A 14 5.85 65.57 -11.95
N VAL A 15 4.91 64.90 -12.57
CA VAL A 15 5.02 63.46 -12.82
C VAL A 15 5.89 63.22 -14.06
N ASN A 16 7.12 62.86 -13.82
CA ASN A 16 8.06 62.53 -14.88
C ASN A 16 7.54 61.30 -15.66
N THR A 17 7.41 61.40 -16.98
CA THR A 17 6.91 60.36 -17.86
C THR A 17 7.72 59.05 -17.70
N ASN A 18 8.98 59.14 -17.25
CA ASN A 18 9.82 58.00 -16.95
C ASN A 18 9.33 57.24 -15.71
N ASP A 19 8.84 57.95 -14.67
CA ASP A 19 8.29 57.33 -13.46
C ASP A 19 7.00 56.57 -13.74
N LEU A 20 6.13 57.11 -14.60
CA LEU A 20 4.91 56.42 -15.04
C LEU A 20 5.18 55.15 -15.82
N ASN A 21 6.22 55.14 -16.66
CA ASN A 21 6.63 53.96 -17.41
C ASN A 21 7.26 52.89 -16.47
N THR A 22 8.02 53.31 -15.48
CA THR A 22 8.62 52.40 -14.48
C THR A 22 7.52 51.73 -13.66
N ILE A 23 6.53 52.50 -13.18
CA ILE A 23 5.37 51.96 -12.43
C ILE A 23 4.55 50.98 -13.29
N LYS A 24 4.31 51.30 -14.58
CA LYS A 24 3.62 50.38 -15.49
C LYS A 24 4.39 49.08 -15.72
N ASN A 25 5.70 49.14 -15.86
CA ASN A 25 6.55 47.97 -16.05
C ASN A 25 6.58 47.08 -14.79
N ASP A 26 6.68 47.70 -13.60
CA ASP A 26 6.62 46.99 -12.32
C ASP A 26 5.26 46.31 -12.13
N LEU A 27 4.16 47.00 -12.44
CA LEU A 27 2.84 46.41 -12.35
C LEU A 27 2.63 45.27 -13.35
N ALA A 28 3.19 45.37 -14.56
CA ALA A 28 3.17 44.29 -15.57
C ALA A 28 3.98 43.09 -15.11
N MET A 29 5.15 43.34 -14.53
CA MET A 29 6.02 42.28 -13.98
C MET A 29 5.37 41.55 -12.81
N HIS A 30 4.73 42.26 -11.89
CA HIS A 30 3.97 41.64 -10.78
C HIS A 30 2.78 40.80 -11.27
N LYS A 31 2.04 41.28 -12.29
CA LYS A 31 0.96 40.49 -12.90
C LYS A 31 1.50 39.22 -13.57
N LEU A 32 2.64 39.32 -14.25
CA LEU A 32 3.29 38.13 -14.86
C LEU A 32 3.74 37.12 -13.80
N LEU A 33 4.33 37.59 -12.69
CA LEU A 33 4.74 36.73 -11.57
C LEU A 33 3.53 36.02 -10.93
N ILE A 34 2.39 36.72 -10.73
CA ILE A 34 1.16 36.12 -10.20
C ILE A 34 0.63 35.06 -11.15
N VAL A 35 0.64 35.27 -12.47
CA VAL A 35 0.20 34.29 -13.45
C VAL A 35 1.11 33.06 -13.43
N ILE A 36 2.44 33.25 -13.37
CA ILE A 36 3.40 32.16 -13.30
C ILE A 36 3.19 31.34 -12.01
N THR A 37 2.99 31.99 -10.86
CA THR A 37 2.72 31.28 -9.60
C THR A 37 1.41 30.51 -9.65
N LEU A 38 0.34 31.07 -10.22
CA LEU A 38 -0.94 30.38 -10.41
C LEU A 38 -0.81 29.16 -11.33
N VAL A 39 -0.04 29.25 -12.41
CA VAL A 39 0.23 28.12 -13.33
C VAL A 39 1.02 27.01 -12.60
N PHE A 40 1.98 27.38 -11.75
CA PHE A 40 2.70 26.39 -10.94
C PHE A 40 1.80 25.67 -9.95
N PHE A 41 0.87 26.37 -9.28
CA PHE A 41 -0.10 25.76 -8.35
C PHE A 41 -1.08 24.82 -9.06
N VAL A 42 -1.52 25.14 -10.26
CA VAL A 42 -2.42 24.28 -11.05
C VAL A 42 -1.70 22.99 -11.49
N ASN A 43 -0.43 23.08 -11.90
CA ASN A 43 0.35 21.91 -12.31
C ASN A 43 0.71 20.98 -11.14
N CYS A 44 0.98 21.52 -9.94
CA CYS A 44 1.23 20.69 -8.75
C CYS A 44 0.01 19.86 -8.33
N ASN A 45 -1.20 20.37 -8.48
CA ASN A 45 -2.42 19.60 -8.18
C ASN A 45 -2.66 18.46 -9.19
N SER A 46 -2.22 18.59 -10.44
CA SER A 46 -2.40 17.54 -11.46
C SER A 46 -1.43 16.36 -11.29
N LEU A 47 -0.28 16.57 -10.66
CA LEU A 47 0.69 15.49 -10.38
C LEU A 47 0.35 14.70 -9.11
N ALA A 48 -0.38 15.30 -8.15
CA ALA A 48 -0.80 14.62 -6.91
C ALA A 48 -1.99 13.68 -7.10
N GLN A 49 -2.70 13.73 -8.21
CA GLN A 49 -3.95 13.00 -8.45
C GLN A 49 -3.83 11.77 -9.36
N LYS A 50 -2.61 11.41 -9.80
CA LYS A 50 -2.39 10.09 -10.37
C LYS A 50 -2.14 9.07 -9.27
N LYS A 51 -3.06 8.99 -8.29
CA LYS A 51 -3.26 7.80 -7.49
C LYS A 51 -3.62 6.72 -8.51
N SER A 52 -2.71 5.79 -8.78
CA SER A 52 -3.02 4.60 -9.55
C SER A 52 -4.34 4.07 -9.01
N GLU A 53 -5.34 3.88 -9.86
CA GLU A 53 -6.50 3.07 -9.52
C GLU A 53 -5.97 1.66 -9.27
N GLU A 54 -5.54 1.42 -8.04
CA GLU A 54 -5.23 0.09 -7.56
C GLU A 54 -6.54 -0.68 -7.70
N LYS A 55 -6.57 -1.58 -8.66
CA LYS A 55 -7.75 -2.40 -8.99
C LYS A 55 -8.14 -3.08 -7.69
N LYS A 56 -9.19 -2.60 -7.02
CA LYS A 56 -9.67 -3.12 -5.74
C LYS A 56 -9.94 -4.61 -5.94
N VAL A 57 -9.07 -5.45 -5.37
CA VAL A 57 -9.25 -6.90 -5.40
C VAL A 57 -10.47 -7.21 -4.54
N THR A 58 -11.51 -7.77 -5.14
CA THR A 58 -12.70 -8.23 -4.41
C THR A 58 -12.53 -9.71 -4.07
N TYR A 59 -12.83 -10.05 -2.82
CA TYR A 59 -12.77 -11.42 -2.31
C TYR A 59 -14.17 -12.00 -2.16
N LYS A 60 -14.31 -13.32 -2.24
CA LYS A 60 -15.61 -13.99 -2.04
C LYS A 60 -16.13 -13.83 -0.62
N VAL A 61 -15.22 -13.71 0.35
CA VAL A 61 -15.53 -13.46 1.76
C VAL A 61 -14.98 -12.09 2.12
N GLU A 62 -15.84 -11.10 2.20
CA GLU A 62 -15.54 -9.75 2.66
C GLU A 62 -16.29 -9.51 3.98
N LYS A 63 -15.58 -8.94 4.95
CA LYS A 63 -16.08 -8.53 6.26
C LYS A 63 -15.49 -7.20 6.63
N THR A 64 -16.21 -6.44 7.42
CA THR A 64 -15.68 -5.22 8.04
C THR A 64 -14.58 -5.57 9.05
N GLU A 65 -13.76 -4.59 9.39
CA GLU A 65 -12.71 -4.76 10.39
C GLU A 65 -13.28 -5.18 11.76
N ALA A 66 -14.45 -4.64 12.13
CA ALA A 66 -15.14 -4.98 13.37
C ALA A 66 -15.59 -6.46 13.39
N GLU A 67 -16.14 -6.96 12.29
CA GLU A 67 -16.54 -8.36 12.16
C GLU A 67 -15.34 -9.29 12.21
N TRP A 68 -14.23 -8.95 11.56
CA TRP A 68 -12.98 -9.72 11.67
C TRP A 68 -12.45 -9.74 13.11
N LYS A 69 -12.44 -8.61 13.82
CA LYS A 69 -12.03 -8.54 15.23
C LYS A 69 -12.94 -9.35 16.17
N THR A 70 -14.22 -9.50 15.83
CA THR A 70 -15.13 -10.34 16.61
C THR A 70 -14.87 -11.83 16.38
N GLN A 71 -14.48 -12.21 15.16
CA GLN A 71 -14.27 -13.61 14.77
C GLN A 71 -12.86 -14.13 15.16
N LEU A 72 -11.85 -13.29 15.06
CA LEU A 72 -10.44 -13.64 15.21
C LEU A 72 -9.92 -13.18 16.59
N SER A 73 -9.06 -13.98 17.19
CA SER A 73 -8.29 -13.52 18.34
C SER A 73 -7.38 -12.34 17.94
N PRO A 74 -6.87 -11.54 18.88
CA PRO A 74 -5.98 -10.43 18.56
C PRO A 74 -4.74 -10.85 17.73
N LYS A 75 -4.16 -12.02 18.01
CA LYS A 75 -3.00 -12.54 17.28
C LYS A 75 -3.38 -12.99 15.85
N GLU A 76 -4.51 -13.67 15.68
CA GLU A 76 -5.02 -14.06 14.36
C GLU A 76 -5.37 -12.83 13.52
N PHE A 77 -6.01 -11.83 14.12
CA PHE A 77 -6.31 -10.57 13.45
C PHE A 77 -5.04 -9.83 13.02
N TYR A 78 -4.04 -9.73 13.90
CA TYR A 78 -2.74 -9.11 13.60
C TYR A 78 -2.08 -9.77 12.39
N VAL A 79 -2.04 -11.11 12.33
CA VAL A 79 -1.40 -11.82 11.22
C VAL A 79 -2.26 -11.77 9.96
N LEU A 80 -3.53 -12.18 10.03
CA LEU A 80 -4.39 -12.32 8.84
C LEU A 80 -4.83 -10.99 8.21
N ARG A 81 -4.96 -9.92 9.01
CA ARG A 81 -5.57 -8.66 8.54
C ARG A 81 -4.61 -7.47 8.55
N GLN A 82 -3.48 -7.56 9.26
CA GLN A 82 -2.47 -6.52 9.33
C GLN A 82 -1.10 -6.99 8.78
N ALA A 83 -1.07 -8.12 8.06
CA ALA A 83 0.13 -8.74 7.48
C ALA A 83 1.25 -8.97 8.51
N GLY A 84 0.88 -9.25 9.76
CA GLY A 84 1.85 -9.53 10.82
C GLY A 84 2.53 -10.88 10.68
N THR A 85 3.61 -11.08 11.40
CA THR A 85 4.33 -12.36 11.47
C THR A 85 4.33 -12.87 12.90
N GLU A 86 3.97 -14.15 13.09
CA GLU A 86 4.13 -14.80 14.38
C GLU A 86 5.60 -15.10 14.69
N ARG A 87 5.95 -15.19 15.97
CA ARG A 87 7.31 -15.58 16.36
C ARG A 87 7.61 -17.02 15.91
N ALA A 88 8.80 -17.23 15.36
CA ALA A 88 9.27 -18.57 14.96
C ALA A 88 9.20 -19.58 16.12
N PHE A 89 8.92 -20.83 15.81
CA PHE A 89 8.83 -21.96 16.74
C PHE A 89 7.69 -21.87 17.78
N THR A 90 6.73 -20.95 17.62
CA THR A 90 5.62 -20.82 18.58
C THR A 90 4.34 -21.52 18.15
N SER A 91 4.18 -21.82 16.85
CA SER A 91 2.99 -22.54 16.37
C SER A 91 3.05 -24.04 16.65
N PRO A 92 2.00 -24.64 17.23
CA PRO A 92 1.91 -26.09 17.36
C PRO A 92 1.85 -26.79 15.99
N LEU A 93 1.38 -26.08 14.94
CA LEU A 93 1.33 -26.62 13.58
C LEU A 93 2.70 -26.73 12.92
N ASN A 94 3.76 -26.12 13.47
CA ASN A 94 5.11 -26.25 12.92
C ASN A 94 5.58 -27.70 12.87
N LYS A 95 5.35 -28.46 13.93
CA LYS A 95 5.73 -29.87 14.04
C LYS A 95 4.57 -30.87 13.92
N ASN A 96 3.39 -30.41 13.51
CA ASN A 96 2.26 -31.29 13.22
C ASN A 96 2.40 -31.88 11.80
N TYR A 97 2.42 -33.22 11.69
CA TYR A 97 2.48 -33.99 10.43
C TYR A 97 1.30 -34.96 10.28
N GLU A 98 0.25 -34.78 11.07
CA GLU A 98 -0.98 -35.56 10.92
C GLU A 98 -1.59 -35.40 9.54
N ALA A 99 -2.17 -36.49 9.01
CA ALA A 99 -2.81 -36.48 7.71
C ALA A 99 -4.06 -35.57 7.73
N GLY A 100 -4.13 -34.64 6.78
CA GLY A 100 -5.26 -33.72 6.72
C GLY A 100 -5.05 -32.54 5.76
N LEU A 101 -5.90 -31.54 5.93
CA LEU A 101 -5.88 -30.27 5.23
C LEU A 101 -5.57 -29.15 6.21
N TYR A 102 -4.77 -28.21 5.78
CA TYR A 102 -4.56 -26.95 6.47
C TYR A 102 -5.51 -25.92 5.86
N LEU A 103 -6.42 -25.41 6.66
CA LEU A 103 -7.47 -24.49 6.24
C LEU A 103 -7.10 -23.06 6.65
N CYS A 104 -7.61 -22.07 5.91
CA CYS A 104 -7.51 -20.67 6.30
C CYS A 104 -8.28 -20.44 7.61
N LYS A 105 -7.63 -19.86 8.60
CA LYS A 105 -8.24 -19.55 9.90
C LYS A 105 -9.41 -18.56 9.79
N GLY A 106 -9.35 -17.68 8.79
CA GLY A 106 -10.40 -16.67 8.58
C GLY A 106 -11.67 -17.18 7.90
N CYS A 107 -11.55 -18.12 6.93
CA CYS A 107 -12.69 -18.46 6.07
C CYS A 107 -12.80 -19.95 5.69
N ASP A 108 -12.05 -20.83 6.33
CA ASP A 108 -12.09 -22.29 6.13
C ASP A 108 -11.71 -22.80 4.73
N THR A 109 -11.21 -21.92 3.86
CA THR A 109 -10.68 -22.35 2.56
C THR A 109 -9.52 -23.31 2.74
N PRO A 110 -9.51 -24.52 2.13
CA PRO A 110 -8.40 -25.43 2.18
C PRO A 110 -7.20 -24.88 1.41
N LEU A 111 -6.06 -24.69 2.09
CA LEU A 111 -4.89 -24.00 1.53
C LEU A 111 -3.77 -24.97 1.18
N PHE A 112 -3.47 -25.94 2.08
CA PHE A 112 -2.39 -26.88 1.91
C PHE A 112 -2.82 -28.29 2.34
N LYS A 113 -2.13 -29.32 1.80
CA LYS A 113 -2.30 -30.72 2.18
C LYS A 113 -1.11 -31.13 3.04
N SER A 114 -1.36 -31.90 4.11
CA SER A 114 -0.30 -32.40 5.01
C SER A 114 0.81 -33.16 4.28
N LYS A 115 0.49 -33.90 3.22
CA LYS A 115 1.48 -34.66 2.42
C LYS A 115 2.51 -33.78 1.70
N HIS A 116 2.28 -32.47 1.63
CA HIS A 116 3.16 -31.47 1.04
C HIS A 116 3.93 -30.66 2.09
N LYS A 117 3.71 -30.99 3.37
CA LYS A 117 4.41 -30.35 4.48
C LYS A 117 5.78 -30.97 4.68
N PHE A 118 6.78 -30.13 4.99
CA PHE A 118 8.12 -30.56 5.33
C PHE A 118 8.71 -29.72 6.45
N ASP A 119 9.78 -30.22 7.08
CA ASP A 119 10.52 -29.43 8.07
C ASP A 119 11.58 -28.57 7.37
N SER A 120 11.36 -27.29 7.32
CA SER A 120 12.32 -26.32 6.76
C SER A 120 13.40 -25.87 7.75
N GLY A 121 13.24 -26.18 9.04
CA GLY A 121 14.11 -25.68 10.11
C GLY A 121 13.89 -24.20 10.45
N THR A 122 13.01 -23.48 9.75
CA THR A 122 12.81 -22.01 9.93
C THR A 122 11.92 -21.65 11.12
N GLY A 123 11.17 -22.61 11.65
CA GLY A 123 10.28 -22.40 12.81
C GLY A 123 8.84 -22.06 12.45
N TRP A 124 8.49 -22.09 11.16
CA TRP A 124 7.12 -21.92 10.65
C TRP A 124 6.69 -23.17 9.87
N PRO A 125 5.37 -23.51 9.86
CA PRO A 125 4.82 -24.51 8.96
C PRO A 125 5.25 -24.24 7.52
N SER A 126 5.86 -25.24 6.87
CA SER A 126 6.40 -25.11 5.52
C SER A 126 5.85 -26.19 4.60
N PHE A 127 5.49 -25.79 3.37
CA PHE A 127 4.92 -26.67 2.37
C PHE A 127 5.66 -26.50 1.04
N ASP A 128 5.74 -27.58 0.24
CA ASP A 128 6.36 -27.54 -1.09
C ASP A 128 5.40 -27.04 -2.17
N ARG A 129 4.09 -27.05 -1.92
CA ARG A 129 3.03 -26.51 -2.81
C ARG A 129 1.74 -26.23 -2.08
N GLU A 130 0.99 -25.29 -2.62
CA GLU A 130 -0.35 -24.93 -2.21
C GLU A 130 -1.43 -25.81 -2.89
N ILE A 131 -2.69 -25.68 -2.47
CA ILE A 131 -3.84 -26.10 -3.26
C ILE A 131 -4.11 -25.03 -4.29
N LYS A 132 -3.83 -25.32 -5.55
CA LYS A 132 -3.90 -24.39 -6.68
C LYS A 132 -5.22 -23.64 -6.73
N GLY A 133 -5.14 -22.31 -6.82
CA GLY A 133 -6.29 -21.41 -6.89
C GLY A 133 -6.85 -20.98 -5.53
N ASN A 134 -6.39 -21.56 -4.43
CA ASN A 134 -6.85 -21.21 -3.08
C ASN A 134 -5.87 -20.27 -2.34
N VAL A 135 -4.65 -20.16 -2.85
CA VAL A 135 -3.63 -19.19 -2.42
C VAL A 135 -3.39 -18.21 -3.56
N ALA A 136 -3.37 -16.93 -3.27
CA ALA A 136 -3.04 -15.87 -4.20
C ALA A 136 -1.72 -15.20 -3.76
N PHE A 137 -1.07 -14.53 -4.70
CA PHE A 137 0.28 -14.00 -4.54
C PHE A 137 0.31 -12.51 -4.86
N SER A 138 1.10 -11.75 -4.11
CA SER A 138 1.42 -10.35 -4.36
C SER A 138 2.90 -10.08 -4.12
N THR A 139 3.38 -8.92 -4.56
CA THR A 139 4.73 -8.49 -4.23
C THR A 139 4.69 -7.60 -3.01
N ASP A 140 5.54 -7.90 -2.05
CA ASP A 140 5.73 -7.17 -0.80
C ASP A 140 7.15 -6.57 -0.75
N TYR A 141 7.24 -5.33 -0.25
CA TYR A 141 8.49 -4.57 -0.11
C TYR A 141 8.77 -4.10 1.33
N ASP A 142 8.04 -4.58 2.31
CA ASP A 142 8.10 -4.11 3.71
C ASP A 142 9.49 -4.18 4.35
N LEU A 143 10.32 -5.14 3.90
CA LEU A 143 11.71 -5.28 4.35
C LEU A 143 12.73 -4.55 3.45
N GLY A 144 12.28 -3.70 2.51
CA GLY A 144 13.16 -2.95 1.61
C GLY A 144 13.65 -3.74 0.38
N TYR A 145 13.21 -4.99 0.20
CA TYR A 145 13.44 -5.81 -1.00
C TYR A 145 12.16 -6.57 -1.36
N ALA A 146 12.04 -6.97 -2.65
CA ALA A 146 10.87 -7.68 -3.14
C ALA A 146 10.77 -9.10 -2.57
N ARG A 147 9.63 -9.43 -1.97
CA ARG A 147 9.24 -10.79 -1.57
C ARG A 147 7.93 -11.17 -2.22
N THR A 148 7.68 -12.45 -2.39
CA THR A 148 6.36 -12.93 -2.83
C THR A 148 5.52 -13.26 -1.59
N GLU A 149 4.57 -12.39 -1.28
CA GLU A 149 3.57 -12.60 -0.24
C GLU A 149 2.54 -13.63 -0.69
N GLU A 150 2.04 -14.41 0.26
CA GLU A 150 0.93 -15.35 0.10
C GLU A 150 -0.26 -14.92 0.94
N HIS A 151 -1.45 -14.93 0.33
CA HIS A 151 -2.70 -14.67 1.02
C HIS A 151 -3.82 -15.60 0.53
N CYS A 152 -4.83 -15.79 1.35
CA CYS A 152 -5.99 -16.61 1.00
C CYS A 152 -6.74 -15.99 -0.18
N ALA A 153 -6.91 -16.73 -1.28
CA ALA A 153 -7.62 -16.26 -2.47
C ALA A 153 -9.11 -15.98 -2.21
N THR A 154 -9.69 -16.54 -1.13
CA THR A 154 -11.11 -16.39 -0.79
C THR A 154 -11.41 -15.16 0.06
N CYS A 155 -10.53 -14.82 1.04
CA CYS A 155 -10.81 -13.74 1.99
C CYS A 155 -9.69 -12.67 2.07
N GLY A 156 -8.59 -12.84 1.31
CA GLY A 156 -7.44 -11.93 1.34
C GLY A 156 -6.62 -11.96 2.63
N GLY A 157 -6.85 -12.94 3.51
CA GLY A 157 -6.09 -13.06 4.76
C GLY A 157 -4.62 -13.39 4.48
N HIS A 158 -3.69 -12.60 5.06
CA HIS A 158 -2.26 -12.85 4.97
C HIS A 158 -1.88 -14.21 5.54
N LEU A 159 -1.07 -14.96 4.82
CA LEU A 159 -0.63 -16.31 5.21
C LEU A 159 0.87 -16.34 5.54
N GLY A 160 1.69 -15.74 4.73
CA GLY A 160 3.14 -15.77 4.80
C GLY A 160 3.80 -15.39 3.47
N HIS A 161 4.92 -16.05 3.17
CA HIS A 161 5.68 -15.77 1.95
C HIS A 161 6.20 -17.05 1.33
N VAL A 162 6.35 -17.06 0.00
CA VAL A 162 6.96 -18.17 -0.73
C VAL A 162 8.39 -17.83 -1.16
N PHE A 163 9.29 -18.80 -1.00
CA PHE A 163 10.71 -18.72 -1.32
C PHE A 163 11.11 -19.81 -2.32
N ASN A 164 12.29 -19.67 -2.96
CA ASN A 164 12.82 -20.60 -3.95
C ASN A 164 13.89 -21.55 -3.36
N ASP A 165 13.84 -21.78 -2.07
CA ASP A 165 14.79 -22.59 -1.29
C ASP A 165 14.14 -23.84 -0.69
N GLY A 166 13.04 -24.30 -1.27
CA GLY A 166 12.35 -25.55 -0.91
C GLY A 166 13.00 -26.80 -1.52
N PRO A 167 12.39 -27.99 -1.28
CA PRO A 167 12.89 -29.28 -1.77
C PRO A 167 12.98 -29.31 -3.30
N ARG A 168 14.20 -29.49 -3.84
CA ARG A 168 14.47 -29.49 -5.29
C ARG A 168 13.86 -30.70 -6.01
N GLU A 169 13.69 -31.80 -5.31
CA GLU A 169 13.05 -33.03 -5.77
C GLU A 169 11.53 -32.88 -6.00
N THR A 170 10.93 -31.79 -5.55
CA THR A 170 9.50 -31.48 -5.77
C THR A 170 9.35 -30.20 -6.58
N THR A 171 8.98 -29.10 -5.96
CA THR A 171 8.76 -27.81 -6.65
C THR A 171 9.91 -26.83 -6.53
N GLY A 172 10.85 -27.06 -5.64
CA GLY A 172 11.87 -26.10 -5.24
C GLY A 172 11.31 -24.89 -4.47
N LYS A 173 10.00 -24.90 -4.15
CA LYS A 173 9.33 -23.84 -3.41
C LYS A 173 9.21 -24.18 -1.93
N ARG A 174 9.32 -23.15 -1.10
CA ARG A 174 9.00 -23.19 0.32
C ARG A 174 7.95 -22.13 0.64
N HIS A 175 6.71 -22.59 0.78
CA HIS A 175 5.61 -21.81 1.30
C HIS A 175 5.77 -21.73 2.82
N CYS A 176 6.25 -20.59 3.34
CA CYS A 176 6.54 -20.35 4.75
C CYS A 176 5.35 -19.64 5.38
N ILE A 177 4.54 -20.38 6.13
CA ILE A 177 3.20 -19.95 6.51
C ILE A 177 3.12 -19.71 8.02
N ASN A 178 2.54 -18.58 8.43
CA ASN A 178 2.19 -18.35 9.83
C ASN A 178 1.20 -19.42 10.30
N GLY A 179 1.56 -20.22 11.28
CA GLY A 179 0.67 -21.27 11.76
C GLY A 179 -0.61 -20.72 12.39
N VAL A 180 -0.59 -19.50 12.92
CA VAL A 180 -1.77 -18.81 13.43
C VAL A 180 -2.78 -18.45 12.32
N SER A 181 -2.36 -18.41 11.05
CA SER A 181 -3.24 -18.21 9.89
C SER A 181 -3.94 -19.50 9.45
N LEU A 182 -3.59 -20.64 10.04
CA LEU A 182 -4.05 -21.98 9.70
C LEU A 182 -4.91 -22.62 10.82
N LYS A 183 -5.68 -23.60 10.41
CA LYS A 183 -6.30 -24.60 11.32
C LYS A 183 -6.36 -25.97 10.67
#